data_4c72cdc02118a57b6cbb6132154e3b1c
#
_entry.id   4c72cdc02118a57b6cbb6132154e3b1c
#
_cell.length_a   1.000
_cell.length_b   1.000
_cell.length_c   1.000
_cell.angle_alpha   90.00
_cell.angle_beta   90.00
_cell.angle_gamma   90.00
#
_symmetry.space_group_name_H-M   'P 1'
#
loop_
_entity.id
_entity.type
_entity.pdbx_description
1 polymer ?
#
loop_
_entity_poly.entity_id
_entity_poly.type
_entity_poly.pdbx_seq_one_letter_code
_entity_poly.pdbx_strand_id
1 'polypeptide(L)'
;MEHIGHYLRDIHFKKKNGCLVYKQKGLQKYLFFQKGTLVMVKTTQPQELLGEILLKLGKISVETFKMIDQYIDPTQSIGKTLIKESLLTKEDLNDGLMFQMREVTLNIFPL
;
A
#
# COMPACT_ATOMS: atom_id res chain seq x y z
N MET A 1 -9.10 24.83 -4.68
CA MET A 1 -8.66 23.63 -3.98
C MET A 1 -7.21 23.35 -4.33
N GLU A 2 -6.38 23.26 -3.34
CA GLU A 2 -4.99 22.90 -3.59
C GLU A 2 -4.90 21.45 -4.06
N HIS A 3 -4.07 21.23 -5.06
CA HIS A 3 -3.90 19.90 -5.59
C HIS A 3 -2.85 19.16 -4.78
N ILE A 4 -3.19 17.95 -4.39
CA ILE A 4 -2.27 17.08 -3.66
C ILE A 4 -0.96 16.86 -4.44
N GLY A 5 -1.02 16.94 -5.79
CA GLY A 5 0.17 16.87 -6.64
C GLY A 5 1.19 17.96 -6.33
N HIS A 6 0.73 19.15 -5.92
CA HIS A 6 1.61 20.22 -5.50
C HIS A 6 2.39 19.84 -4.26
N TYR A 7 1.72 19.23 -3.27
CA TYR A 7 2.37 18.77 -2.04
C TYR A 7 3.38 17.65 -2.32
N LEU A 8 3.04 16.73 -3.20
CA LEU A 8 3.95 15.64 -3.56
C LEU A 8 5.20 16.15 -4.26
N ARG A 9 5.03 17.12 -5.15
CA ARG A 9 6.15 17.76 -5.83
C ARG A 9 7.08 18.44 -4.83
N ASP A 10 6.50 19.20 -3.90
CA ASP A 10 7.26 19.91 -2.88
C ASP A 10 8.05 18.93 -2.01
N ILE A 11 7.42 17.84 -1.58
CA ILE A 11 8.07 16.80 -0.79
C ILE A 11 9.25 16.20 -1.56
N HIS A 12 9.06 15.89 -2.84
CA HIS A 12 10.11 15.28 -3.66
C HIS A 12 11.31 16.22 -3.83
N PHE A 13 11.08 17.46 -4.26
CA PHE A 13 12.15 18.40 -4.54
C PHE A 13 12.91 18.84 -3.27
N LYS A 14 12.22 18.94 -2.15
CA LYS A 14 12.84 19.33 -0.88
C LYS A 14 13.37 18.13 -0.10
N LYS A 15 13.23 16.92 -0.64
CA LYS A 15 13.69 15.67 -0.01
C LYS A 15 13.20 15.54 1.43
N LYS A 16 11.93 15.87 1.64
CA LYS A 16 11.33 15.85 2.97
C LYS A 16 11.06 14.42 3.44
N ASN A 17 11.14 14.24 4.75
CA ASN A 17 10.65 13.06 5.43
C ASN A 17 9.27 13.37 6.02
N GLY A 18 8.40 12.39 6.10
CA GLY A 18 7.13 12.60 6.74
C GLY A 18 6.02 11.74 6.17
N CYS A 19 4.81 12.05 6.60
CA CYS A 19 3.61 11.34 6.19
C CYS A 19 2.59 12.34 5.67
N LEU A 20 2.14 12.12 4.43
CA LEU A 20 1.00 12.85 3.88
C LEU A 20 -0.26 12.07 4.21
N VAL A 21 -1.21 12.73 4.86
CA VAL A 21 -2.49 12.11 5.24
C VAL A 21 -3.58 12.67 4.36
N TYR A 22 -4.30 11.76 3.70
CA TYR A 22 -5.46 12.10 2.88
C TYR A 22 -6.70 11.50 3.52
N LYS A 23 -7.71 12.35 3.78
CA LYS A 23 -8.98 11.92 4.38
C LYS A 23 -10.14 12.44 3.54
N GLN A 24 -11.04 11.55 3.17
CA GLN A 24 -12.25 11.92 2.43
C GLN A 24 -13.35 10.89 2.70
N LYS A 25 -14.52 11.34 3.15
CA LYS A 25 -15.73 10.52 3.30
C LYS A 25 -15.47 9.19 4.04
N GLY A 26 -14.74 9.26 5.15
CA GLY A 26 -14.42 8.07 5.93
C GLY A 26 -13.23 7.27 5.43
N LEU A 27 -12.71 7.57 4.25
CA LEU A 27 -11.50 6.94 3.74
C LEU A 27 -10.29 7.67 4.27
N GLN A 28 -9.26 6.91 4.62
CA GLN A 28 -7.99 7.46 5.08
C GLN A 28 -6.86 6.81 4.32
N LYS A 29 -5.94 7.63 3.83
CA LYS A 29 -4.76 7.18 3.13
C LYS A 29 -3.54 7.88 3.70
N TYR A 30 -2.48 7.12 3.90
CA TYR A 30 -1.24 7.61 4.47
C TYR A 30 -0.12 7.28 3.50
N LEU A 31 0.62 8.31 3.10
CA LEU A 31 1.77 8.17 2.20
C LEU A 31 3.00 8.57 2.98
N PHE A 32 3.90 7.60 3.19
CA PHE A 32 5.11 7.81 3.99
C PHE A 32 6.29 8.07 3.06
N PHE A 33 6.99 9.16 3.31
CA PHE A 33 8.13 9.61 2.50
C PHE A 33 9.41 9.60 3.31
N GLN A 34 10.48 9.20 2.66
CA GLN A 34 11.83 9.27 3.20
C GLN A 34 12.72 9.93 2.16
N LYS A 35 13.31 11.08 2.54
CA LYS A 35 14.15 11.88 1.64
C LYS A 35 13.45 12.17 0.30
N GLY A 36 12.17 12.50 0.36
CA GLY A 36 11.36 12.84 -0.81
C GLY A 36 10.86 11.66 -1.62
N THR A 37 11.16 10.43 -1.23
CA THR A 37 10.74 9.23 -1.94
C THR A 37 9.62 8.54 -1.18
N LEU A 38 8.57 8.14 -1.90
CA LEU A 38 7.48 7.35 -1.32
C LEU A 38 7.99 5.94 -1.01
N VAL A 39 7.93 5.55 0.27
CA VAL A 39 8.47 4.26 0.71
C VAL A 39 7.40 3.30 1.22
N MET A 40 6.25 3.82 1.65
CA MET A 40 5.19 2.97 2.17
C MET A 40 3.86 3.71 2.11
N VAL A 41 2.78 2.96 1.97
CA VAL A 41 1.42 3.51 2.04
C VAL A 41 0.58 2.69 3.00
N LYS A 42 -0.46 3.33 3.56
CA LYS A 42 -1.53 2.66 4.28
C LYS A 42 -2.85 3.20 3.75
N THR A 43 -3.87 2.37 3.72
CA THR A 43 -5.17 2.74 3.18
C THR A 43 -6.27 2.00 3.91
N THR A 44 -7.45 2.64 4.03
CA THR A 44 -8.66 1.98 4.50
C THR A 44 -9.58 1.58 3.35
N GLN A 45 -9.20 1.88 2.10
CA GLN A 45 -9.98 1.49 0.92
C GLN A 45 -9.79 0.00 0.64
N PRO A 46 -10.88 -0.82 0.67
CA PRO A 46 -10.73 -2.27 0.55
C PRO A 46 -9.97 -2.73 -0.70
N GLN A 47 -10.24 -2.12 -1.86
CA GLN A 47 -9.59 -2.53 -3.12
C GLN A 47 -8.09 -2.26 -3.15
N GLU A 48 -7.60 -1.41 -2.23
CA GLU A 48 -6.20 -1.03 -2.15
C GLU A 48 -5.43 -1.82 -1.10
N LEU A 49 -6.11 -2.69 -0.35
CA LEU A 49 -5.44 -3.52 0.65
C LEU A 49 -4.52 -4.52 -0.02
N LEU A 50 -3.39 -4.79 0.62
CA LEU A 50 -2.35 -5.64 0.03
C LEU A 50 -2.87 -7.03 -0.36
N GLY A 51 -3.68 -7.66 0.49
CA GLY A 51 -4.26 -8.96 0.18
C GLY A 51 -5.11 -8.95 -1.09
N GLU A 52 -5.95 -7.92 -1.26
CA GLU A 52 -6.76 -7.75 -2.46
C GLU A 52 -5.89 -7.58 -3.70
N ILE A 53 -4.83 -6.80 -3.57
CA ILE A 53 -3.90 -6.55 -4.68
C ILE A 53 -3.17 -7.82 -5.06
N LEU A 54 -2.67 -8.58 -4.09
CA LEU A 54 -1.97 -9.84 -4.36
C LEU A 54 -2.88 -10.83 -5.09
N LEU A 55 -4.15 -10.89 -4.69
CA LEU A 55 -5.13 -11.74 -5.37
C LEU A 55 -5.34 -11.27 -6.82
N LYS A 56 -5.54 -9.97 -7.02
CA LYS A 56 -5.76 -9.37 -8.34
C LYS A 56 -4.58 -9.64 -9.27
N LEU A 57 -3.36 -9.57 -8.75
CA LEU A 57 -2.15 -9.82 -9.53
C LEU A 57 -1.83 -11.30 -9.73
N GLY A 58 -2.64 -12.20 -9.14
CA GLY A 58 -2.40 -13.63 -9.23
C GLY A 58 -1.22 -14.12 -8.40
N LYS A 59 -0.79 -13.34 -7.41
CA LYS A 59 0.34 -13.72 -6.55
C LYS A 59 -0.06 -14.68 -5.44
N ILE A 60 -1.35 -14.70 -5.08
CA ILE A 60 -1.91 -15.66 -4.12
C ILE A 60 -3.17 -16.25 -4.72
N SER A 61 -3.53 -17.45 -4.26
CA SER A 61 -4.74 -18.14 -4.71
C SER A 61 -5.97 -17.58 -4.00
N VAL A 62 -7.16 -17.89 -4.56
CA VAL A 62 -8.43 -17.55 -3.93
C VAL A 62 -8.54 -18.21 -2.55
N GLU A 63 -8.09 -19.45 -2.45
CA GLU A 63 -8.09 -20.20 -1.18
C GLU A 63 -7.24 -19.51 -0.13
N THR A 64 -6.03 -19.08 -0.50
CA THR A 64 -5.15 -18.34 0.39
C THR A 64 -5.80 -17.03 0.81
N PHE A 65 -6.40 -16.33 -0.13
CA PHE A 65 -7.08 -15.07 0.16
C PHE A 65 -8.21 -15.24 1.17
N LYS A 66 -9.04 -16.28 1.00
CA LYS A 66 -10.14 -16.56 1.92
C LYS A 66 -9.66 -16.92 3.32
N MET A 67 -8.47 -17.48 3.42
CA MET A 67 -7.89 -17.91 4.70
C MET A 67 -6.94 -16.88 5.30
N ILE A 68 -6.83 -15.71 4.68
CA ILE A 68 -5.82 -14.72 5.06
C ILE A 68 -5.94 -14.29 6.51
N ASP A 69 -7.16 -14.21 7.04
CA ASP A 69 -7.39 -13.83 8.44
C ASP A 69 -6.78 -14.83 9.42
N GLN A 70 -6.61 -16.08 9.01
CA GLN A 70 -5.98 -17.12 9.85
C GLN A 70 -4.47 -16.96 9.92
N TYR A 71 -3.88 -16.23 8.98
CA TYR A 71 -2.44 -16.00 8.93
C TYR A 71 -2.05 -14.65 9.53
N ILE A 72 -3.01 -13.85 9.99
CA ILE A 72 -2.73 -12.55 10.58
C ILE A 72 -2.06 -12.73 11.93
N ASP A 73 -0.85 -12.21 12.04
CA ASP A 73 -0.14 -12.06 13.29
C ASP A 73 -0.14 -10.56 13.64
N PRO A 74 -0.72 -10.15 14.79
CA PRO A 74 -0.77 -8.73 15.14
C PRO A 74 0.61 -8.05 15.21
N THR A 75 1.67 -8.84 15.36
CA THR A 75 3.03 -8.33 15.45
C THR A 75 3.74 -8.23 14.10
N GLN A 76 3.13 -8.73 13.03
CA GLN A 76 3.73 -8.76 11.70
C GLN A 76 2.75 -8.30 10.64
N SER A 77 3.28 -7.76 9.53
CA SER A 77 2.46 -7.43 8.38
C SER A 77 1.97 -8.71 7.71
N ILE A 78 0.86 -8.61 6.98
CA ILE A 78 0.31 -9.75 6.23
C ILE A 78 1.32 -10.30 5.22
N GLY A 79 2.11 -9.42 4.58
CA GLY A 79 3.12 -9.84 3.62
C GLY A 79 4.19 -10.71 4.25
N LYS A 80 4.70 -10.32 5.42
CA LYS A 80 5.70 -11.10 6.14
C LYS A 80 5.14 -12.44 6.59
N THR A 81 3.89 -12.45 7.04
CA THR A 81 3.23 -13.69 7.46
C THR A 81 3.10 -14.67 6.29
N LEU A 82 2.68 -14.19 5.12
CA LEU A 82 2.55 -15.04 3.94
C LEU A 82 3.89 -15.61 3.48
N ILE A 83 4.96 -14.85 3.58
CA ILE A 83 6.31 -15.33 3.26
C ILE A 83 6.72 -16.42 4.25
N LYS A 84 6.48 -16.20 5.54
CA LYS A 84 6.80 -17.17 6.59
C LYS A 84 6.08 -18.51 6.37
N GLU A 85 4.83 -18.46 5.91
CA GLU A 85 4.03 -19.64 5.64
C GLU A 85 4.29 -20.23 4.24
N SER A 86 5.29 -19.71 3.53
CA SER A 86 5.68 -20.17 2.18
C SER A 86 4.56 -20.01 1.14
N LEU A 87 3.67 -19.05 1.35
CA LEU A 87 2.56 -18.77 0.44
C LEU A 87 2.86 -17.63 -0.51
N LEU A 88 3.99 -16.94 -0.31
CA LEU A 88 4.38 -15.77 -1.10
C LEU A 88 5.90 -15.65 -1.11
N THR A 89 6.47 -15.30 -2.27
CA THR A 89 7.90 -15.00 -2.35
C THR A 89 8.15 -13.52 -2.03
N LYS A 90 9.40 -13.19 -1.67
CA LYS A 90 9.78 -11.79 -1.46
C LYS A 90 9.60 -10.96 -2.72
N GLU A 91 9.89 -11.54 -3.89
CA GLU A 91 9.73 -10.87 -5.17
C GLU A 91 8.26 -10.52 -5.41
N ASP A 92 7.36 -11.50 -5.21
CA ASP A 92 5.93 -11.27 -5.38
C ASP A 92 5.39 -10.27 -4.39
N LEU A 93 5.88 -10.28 -3.16
CA LEU A 93 5.51 -9.27 -2.17
C LEU A 93 5.94 -7.88 -2.63
N ASN A 94 7.17 -7.75 -3.13
CA ASN A 94 7.67 -6.47 -3.62
C ASN A 94 6.82 -5.95 -4.78
N ASP A 95 6.45 -6.82 -5.72
CA ASP A 95 5.58 -6.45 -6.83
C ASP A 95 4.23 -5.94 -6.31
N GLY A 96 3.66 -6.63 -5.33
CA GLY A 96 2.40 -6.24 -4.73
C GLY A 96 2.48 -4.89 -4.02
N LEU A 97 3.56 -4.65 -3.28
CA LEU A 97 3.77 -3.39 -2.57
C LEU A 97 3.95 -2.22 -3.53
N MET A 98 4.71 -2.42 -4.61
CA MET A 98 4.90 -1.39 -5.64
C MET A 98 3.57 -1.06 -6.32
N PHE A 99 2.79 -2.08 -6.65
CA PHE A 99 1.47 -1.88 -7.23
C PHE A 99 0.55 -1.14 -6.26
N GLN A 100 0.56 -1.53 -4.98
CA GLN A 100 -0.25 -0.87 -3.96
C GLN A 100 0.09 0.62 -3.84
N MET A 101 1.37 0.96 -3.76
CA MET A 101 1.80 2.36 -3.68
C MET A 101 1.30 3.16 -4.88
N ARG A 102 1.39 2.57 -6.06
CA ARG A 102 0.91 3.20 -7.29
C ARG A 102 -0.61 3.43 -7.25
N GLU A 103 -1.37 2.40 -6.89
CA GLU A 103 -2.83 2.49 -6.85
C GLU A 103 -3.31 3.50 -5.81
N VAL A 104 -2.76 3.46 -4.60
CA VAL A 104 -3.11 4.41 -3.55
C VAL A 104 -2.85 5.84 -4.02
N THR A 105 -1.70 6.08 -4.63
CA THR A 105 -1.32 7.41 -5.10
C THR A 105 -2.23 7.88 -6.24
N LEU A 106 -2.46 7.03 -7.25
CA LEU A 106 -3.27 7.39 -8.41
C LEU A 106 -4.73 7.64 -8.04
N ASN A 107 -5.25 6.94 -7.04
CA ASN A 107 -6.64 7.11 -6.63
C ASN A 107 -6.87 8.39 -5.83
N ILE A 108 -5.80 9.07 -5.39
CA ILE A 108 -5.89 10.40 -4.78
C ILE A 108 -5.96 11.47 -5.87
N PHE A 109 -5.35 11.21 -7.03
CA PHE A 109 -5.29 12.14 -8.15
C PHE A 109 -6.24 11.68 -9.25
N PRO A 110 -7.48 12.16 -9.29
CA PRO A 110 -8.33 11.88 -10.43
C PRO A 110 -7.71 12.53 -11.67
N LEU A 111 -7.55 11.75 -12.69
CA LEU A 111 -7.07 12.24 -13.97
C LEU A 111 -8.17 12.98 -14.71
#